data_9cccebfffa580c1a1c7fabe654c022c2
#
_entry.id   9cccebfffa580c1a1c7fabe654c022c2
#
_cell.length_a   1.000
_cell.length_b   1.000
_cell.length_c   1.000
_cell.angle_alpha   90.00
_cell.angle_beta   90.00
_cell.angle_gamma   90.00
#
_symmetry.space_group_name_H-M   'P 1'
#
loop_
_entity.id
_entity.type
_entity.pdbx_description
1 polymer ?
#
loop_
_entity_poly.entity_id
_entity_poly.type
_entity_poly.pdbx_seq_one_letter_code
_entity_poly.pdbx_strand_id
1 'polypeptide(L)'
;MIPALSQNSLPVGILMNRASFPRLPGDIGNPATFPFAVRYRMVPGTTYHDVVEALQEERLLVPFIAAAQALEQEGVCAITTSCGFLAMFQKEVAAAVNIPVFCSSLLQGGFVSDQLPEGKILGILTANSEKLTERHFKGVGIDRVEKVVYGMQGTHFYHIFVDNNTDLNFELAQQEMVDQAKKMVAEHPNVGAIVFECTNMPPYAKAVQEATGLPVYDITTLANYVMESANRKLF
;
A
#
# COMPACT_ATOMS: atom_id res chain seq x y z
N MET A 1 20.21 15.86 -8.26
CA MET A 1 20.72 14.78 -9.12
C MET A 1 20.48 13.48 -8.38
N ILE A 2 19.56 12.63 -8.84
CA ILE A 2 19.36 11.30 -8.27
C ILE A 2 20.56 10.47 -8.73
N PRO A 3 21.34 9.83 -7.84
CA PRO A 3 22.44 8.98 -8.25
C PRO A 3 21.89 7.85 -9.12
N ALA A 4 22.53 7.60 -10.26
CA ALA A 4 22.20 6.45 -11.08
C ALA A 4 22.31 5.17 -10.22
N LEU A 5 21.24 4.38 -10.18
CA LEU A 5 21.25 3.06 -9.57
C LEU A 5 22.39 2.25 -10.17
N SER A 6 23.14 1.52 -9.34
CA SER A 6 24.09 0.55 -9.83
C SER A 6 23.36 -0.41 -10.77
N GLN A 7 23.92 -0.67 -11.95
CA GLN A 7 23.34 -1.54 -13.00
C GLN A 7 23.07 -2.98 -12.55
N ASN A 8 23.33 -3.33 -11.29
CA ASN A 8 23.22 -4.67 -10.70
C ASN A 8 22.19 -4.78 -9.56
N SER A 9 21.33 -3.79 -9.34
CA SER A 9 20.29 -3.94 -8.31
C SER A 9 19.16 -4.84 -8.82
N LEU A 10 18.85 -5.90 -8.07
CA LEU A 10 17.71 -6.77 -8.37
C LEU A 10 16.39 -6.00 -8.26
N PRO A 11 15.41 -6.22 -9.16
CA PRO A 11 14.14 -5.51 -9.13
C PRO A 11 13.25 -5.95 -7.96
N VAL A 12 12.32 -5.08 -7.56
CA VAL A 12 11.18 -5.45 -6.71
C VAL A 12 10.07 -6.02 -7.59
N GLY A 13 9.51 -7.17 -7.21
CA GLY A 13 8.35 -7.76 -7.86
C GLY A 13 7.04 -7.14 -7.32
N ILE A 14 6.11 -6.85 -8.20
CA ILE A 14 4.80 -6.30 -7.84
C ILE A 14 3.70 -7.19 -8.41
N LEU A 15 2.92 -7.81 -7.51
CA LEU A 15 1.75 -8.61 -7.85
C LEU A 15 0.58 -7.67 -8.16
N MET A 16 0.08 -7.72 -9.40
CA MET A 16 -0.89 -6.77 -9.92
C MET A 16 -2.29 -7.38 -10.06
N ASN A 17 -3.28 -6.71 -9.50
CA ASN A 17 -4.68 -6.92 -9.88
C ASN A 17 -4.97 -6.26 -11.22
N ARG A 18 -5.90 -6.84 -11.98
CA ARG A 18 -6.38 -6.22 -13.22
C ARG A 18 -7.11 -4.91 -12.90
N ALA A 19 -6.72 -3.84 -13.59
CA ALA A 19 -7.31 -2.52 -13.46
C ALA A 19 -7.31 -1.80 -14.81
N SER A 20 -8.28 -0.87 -14.97
CA SER A 20 -8.43 0.00 -16.14
C SER A 20 -8.19 1.48 -15.83
N PHE A 21 -8.18 1.86 -14.54
CA PHE A 21 -7.96 3.25 -14.12
C PHE A 21 -6.54 3.75 -14.44
N PRO A 22 -6.36 5.08 -14.58
CA PRO A 22 -5.06 5.69 -14.85
C PRO A 22 -4.08 5.46 -13.69
N ARG A 23 -2.82 5.14 -14.03
CA ARG A 23 -1.73 4.98 -13.07
C ARG A 23 -0.85 6.22 -13.06
N LEU A 24 -1.05 7.10 -12.11
CA LEU A 24 -0.27 8.33 -11.95
C LEU A 24 1.13 8.05 -11.37
N PRO A 25 2.12 8.93 -11.58
CA PRO A 25 3.36 8.89 -10.79
C PRO A 25 3.03 8.96 -9.29
N GLY A 26 3.63 8.04 -8.51
CA GLY A 26 3.25 7.79 -7.10
C GLY A 26 2.38 6.56 -6.92
N ASP A 27 1.55 6.18 -7.90
CA ASP A 27 0.78 4.92 -7.88
C ASP A 27 1.73 3.72 -8.02
N ILE A 28 1.45 2.63 -7.30
CA ILE A 28 2.29 1.43 -7.31
C ILE A 28 2.43 0.81 -8.71
N GLY A 29 1.43 0.94 -9.55
CA GLY A 29 1.41 0.39 -10.90
C GLY A 29 2.06 1.29 -11.96
N ASN A 30 2.59 2.46 -11.58
CA ASN A 30 3.32 3.34 -12.50
C ASN A 30 4.84 3.10 -12.36
N PRO A 31 5.55 2.69 -13.43
CA PRO A 31 6.98 2.42 -13.34
C PRO A 31 7.83 3.64 -12.99
N ALA A 32 7.34 4.87 -13.22
CA ALA A 32 8.03 6.09 -12.85
C ALA A 32 7.92 6.43 -11.34
N THR A 33 7.14 5.67 -10.57
CA THR A 33 6.98 5.87 -9.13
C THR A 33 8.25 5.58 -8.35
N PHE A 34 9.02 4.58 -8.80
CA PHE A 34 10.16 4.08 -8.06
C PHE A 34 11.49 4.50 -8.66
N PRO A 35 12.49 4.88 -7.84
CA PRO A 35 13.83 5.18 -8.31
C PRO A 35 14.66 3.90 -8.58
N PHE A 36 14.06 2.73 -8.59
CA PHE A 36 14.67 1.42 -8.81
C PHE A 36 13.83 0.57 -9.78
N ALA A 37 14.41 -0.52 -10.27
CA ALA A 37 13.73 -1.42 -11.19
C ALA A 37 12.58 -2.16 -10.50
N VAL A 38 11.46 -2.26 -11.17
CA VAL A 38 10.30 -3.05 -10.74
C VAL A 38 9.90 -4.07 -11.81
N ARG A 39 9.34 -5.18 -11.38
CA ARG A 39 8.82 -6.23 -12.26
C ARG A 39 7.36 -6.52 -11.92
N TYR A 40 6.49 -6.18 -12.84
CA TYR A 40 5.06 -6.39 -12.67
C TYR A 40 4.64 -7.79 -13.12
N ARG A 41 3.81 -8.45 -12.31
CA ARG A 41 3.16 -9.71 -12.68
C ARG A 41 1.67 -9.64 -12.40
N MET A 42 0.87 -9.73 -13.47
CA MET A 42 -0.58 -9.82 -13.35
C MET A 42 -0.99 -11.13 -12.69
N VAL A 43 -1.85 -11.06 -11.69
CA VAL A 43 -2.43 -12.23 -11.02
C VAL A 43 -3.73 -12.60 -11.75
N PRO A 44 -3.81 -13.77 -12.39
CA PRO A 44 -4.97 -14.15 -13.19
C PRO A 44 -6.26 -14.21 -12.36
N GLY A 45 -7.36 -13.73 -12.93
CA GLY A 45 -8.69 -13.84 -12.34
C GLY A 45 -8.94 -12.99 -11.10
N THR A 46 -8.10 -11.97 -10.84
CA THR A 46 -8.26 -11.06 -9.71
C THR A 46 -8.49 -9.64 -10.17
N THR A 47 -9.45 -8.97 -9.53
CA THR A 47 -9.74 -7.55 -9.68
C THR A 47 -9.69 -6.85 -8.33
N TYR A 48 -9.68 -5.52 -8.30
CA TYR A 48 -9.77 -4.77 -7.05
C TYR A 48 -11.09 -5.05 -6.32
N HIS A 49 -12.19 -5.15 -7.06
CA HIS A 49 -13.48 -5.51 -6.48
C HIS A 49 -13.46 -6.88 -5.79
N ASP A 50 -12.80 -7.89 -6.37
CA ASP A 50 -12.69 -9.22 -5.74
C ASP A 50 -11.93 -9.14 -4.41
N VAL A 51 -10.87 -8.33 -4.36
CA VAL A 51 -10.01 -8.22 -3.17
C VAL A 51 -10.62 -7.33 -2.09
N VAL A 52 -11.24 -6.20 -2.47
CA VAL A 52 -11.76 -5.21 -1.51
C VAL A 52 -13.18 -5.56 -1.07
N GLU A 53 -14.05 -5.93 -2.00
CA GLU A 53 -15.48 -6.09 -1.72
C GLU A 53 -15.91 -7.54 -1.52
N ALA A 54 -15.45 -8.46 -2.37
CA ALA A 54 -15.94 -9.84 -2.34
C ALA A 54 -15.26 -10.72 -1.30
N LEU A 55 -14.00 -10.42 -0.90
CA LEU A 55 -13.20 -11.11 0.12
C LEU A 55 -13.27 -12.66 0.03
N GLN A 56 -13.27 -13.20 -1.19
CA GLN A 56 -13.31 -14.65 -1.45
C GLN A 56 -11.91 -15.26 -1.21
N GLU A 57 -11.58 -15.52 0.03
CA GLU A 57 -10.25 -15.74 0.57
C GLU A 57 -9.48 -16.88 -0.09
N GLU A 58 -10.05 -18.09 -0.15
CA GLU A 58 -9.35 -19.26 -0.73
C GLU A 58 -9.12 -19.11 -2.23
N ARG A 59 -10.08 -18.53 -2.93
CA ARG A 59 -9.97 -18.30 -4.37
C ARG A 59 -8.87 -17.29 -4.73
N LEU A 60 -8.65 -16.31 -3.85
CA LEU A 60 -7.63 -15.26 -4.07
C LEU A 60 -6.22 -15.76 -3.72
N LEU A 61 -6.04 -16.50 -2.64
CA LEU A 61 -4.72 -16.84 -2.11
C LEU A 61 -3.87 -17.67 -3.08
N VAL A 62 -4.44 -18.70 -3.68
CA VAL A 62 -3.70 -19.62 -4.56
C VAL A 62 -3.04 -18.91 -5.75
N PRO A 63 -3.75 -18.08 -6.55
CA PRO A 63 -3.13 -17.37 -7.66
C PRO A 63 -2.07 -16.35 -7.21
N PHE A 64 -2.21 -15.71 -6.02
CA PHE A 64 -1.20 -14.82 -5.48
C PHE A 64 0.08 -15.58 -5.10
N ILE A 65 -0.02 -16.74 -4.45
CA ILE A 65 1.13 -17.60 -4.13
C ILE A 65 1.85 -18.02 -5.42
N ALA A 66 1.13 -18.53 -6.40
CA ALA A 66 1.73 -18.97 -7.67
C ALA A 66 2.45 -17.82 -8.39
N ALA A 67 1.87 -16.63 -8.39
CA ALA A 67 2.49 -15.45 -8.98
C ALA A 67 3.72 -14.96 -8.19
N ALA A 68 3.71 -15.06 -6.86
CA ALA A 68 4.85 -14.73 -6.01
C ALA A 68 6.03 -15.66 -6.27
N GLN A 69 5.80 -16.97 -6.33
CA GLN A 69 6.82 -17.98 -6.66
C GLN A 69 7.41 -17.76 -8.06
N ALA A 70 6.58 -17.38 -9.02
CA ALA A 70 7.07 -17.07 -10.36
C ALA A 70 7.95 -15.80 -10.39
N LEU A 71 7.62 -14.76 -9.63
CA LEU A 71 8.48 -13.57 -9.48
C LEU A 71 9.82 -13.91 -8.79
N GLU A 72 9.80 -14.76 -7.76
CA GLU A 72 11.04 -15.24 -7.13
C GLU A 72 11.93 -15.96 -8.13
N GLN A 73 11.37 -16.85 -8.96
CA GLN A 73 12.11 -17.55 -10.03
C GLN A 73 12.68 -16.59 -11.09
N GLU A 74 12.04 -15.43 -11.30
CA GLU A 74 12.55 -14.38 -12.17
C GLU A 74 13.65 -13.52 -11.56
N GLY A 75 14.03 -13.79 -10.29
CA GLY A 75 15.16 -13.15 -9.62
C GLY A 75 14.85 -11.75 -9.08
N VAL A 76 13.63 -11.48 -8.60
CA VAL A 76 13.35 -10.25 -7.84
C VAL A 76 13.93 -10.36 -6.42
N CYS A 77 14.27 -9.23 -5.80
CA CYS A 77 14.85 -9.21 -4.45
C CYS A 77 13.82 -9.15 -3.33
N ALA A 78 12.61 -8.73 -3.63
CA ALA A 78 11.48 -8.66 -2.70
C ALA A 78 10.16 -8.60 -3.49
N ILE A 79 9.03 -8.88 -2.84
CA ILE A 79 7.71 -8.90 -3.48
C ILE A 79 6.74 -8.00 -2.71
N THR A 80 5.96 -7.21 -3.45
CA THR A 80 4.80 -6.46 -2.93
C THR A 80 3.56 -6.66 -3.80
N THR A 81 2.46 -6.00 -3.46
CA THR A 81 1.17 -6.15 -4.14
C THR A 81 0.57 -4.80 -4.52
N SER A 82 -0.30 -4.77 -5.51
CA SER A 82 -1.01 -3.57 -5.93
C SER A 82 -2.30 -3.30 -5.15
N CYS A 83 -2.54 -4.00 -4.03
CA CYS A 83 -3.70 -3.79 -3.19
C CYS A 83 -3.37 -4.08 -1.72
N GLY A 84 -3.47 -3.07 -0.87
CA GLY A 84 -3.12 -3.18 0.55
C GLY A 84 -4.04 -4.11 1.35
N PHE A 85 -5.25 -4.42 0.87
CA PHE A 85 -6.14 -5.43 1.46
C PHE A 85 -5.54 -6.84 1.45
N LEU A 86 -4.51 -7.10 0.64
CA LEU A 86 -3.74 -8.36 0.71
C LEU A 86 -2.92 -8.49 2.00
N ALA A 87 -2.97 -7.50 2.89
CA ALA A 87 -2.48 -7.56 4.27
C ALA A 87 -2.95 -8.83 5.01
N MET A 88 -4.18 -9.28 4.74
CA MET A 88 -4.74 -10.50 5.32
C MET A 88 -3.98 -11.77 4.94
N PHE A 89 -3.28 -11.78 3.82
CA PHE A 89 -2.51 -12.92 3.30
C PHE A 89 -0.99 -12.76 3.46
N GLN A 90 -0.56 -11.76 4.22
CA GLN A 90 0.87 -11.45 4.39
C GLN A 90 1.69 -12.68 4.79
N LYS A 91 1.22 -13.44 5.75
CA LYS A 91 1.94 -14.60 6.30
C LYS A 91 1.99 -15.76 5.32
N GLU A 92 0.88 -16.03 4.65
CA GLU A 92 0.73 -17.13 3.70
C GLU A 92 1.58 -16.89 2.45
N VAL A 93 1.57 -15.67 1.91
CA VAL A 93 2.41 -15.33 0.74
C VAL A 93 3.88 -15.33 1.12
N ALA A 94 4.25 -14.78 2.28
CA ALA A 94 5.62 -14.76 2.76
C ALA A 94 6.16 -16.19 3.03
N ALA A 95 5.33 -17.10 3.51
CA ALA A 95 5.70 -18.49 3.73
C ALA A 95 5.89 -19.31 2.44
N ALA A 96 5.42 -18.81 1.30
CA ALA A 96 5.46 -19.51 0.02
C ALA A 96 6.72 -19.22 -0.81
N VAL A 97 7.55 -18.27 -0.40
CA VAL A 97 8.79 -17.83 -1.08
C VAL A 97 9.94 -17.66 -0.09
N ASN A 98 11.18 -17.53 -0.57
CA ASN A 98 12.39 -17.39 0.26
C ASN A 98 12.95 -15.95 0.29
N ILE A 99 12.23 -15.01 -0.30
CA ILE A 99 12.59 -13.59 -0.35
C ILE A 99 11.60 -12.74 0.44
N PRO A 100 11.96 -11.53 0.89
CA PRO A 100 11.06 -10.65 1.61
C PRO A 100 9.76 -10.37 0.86
N VAL A 101 8.63 -10.41 1.58
CA VAL A 101 7.29 -10.07 1.07
C VAL A 101 6.68 -8.98 1.95
N PHE A 102 6.10 -7.97 1.32
CA PHE A 102 5.39 -6.89 2.00
C PHE A 102 4.09 -6.55 1.23
N CYS A 103 3.03 -7.29 1.56
CA CYS A 103 1.75 -7.21 0.83
C CYS A 103 1.02 -5.88 1.02
N SER A 104 1.31 -5.12 2.07
CA SER A 104 0.59 -3.89 2.41
C SER A 104 1.50 -2.91 3.14
N SER A 105 1.28 -1.62 2.92
CA SER A 105 1.88 -0.53 3.70
C SER A 105 1.54 -0.60 5.20
N LEU A 106 0.46 -1.28 5.57
CA LEU A 106 0.07 -1.51 6.96
C LEU A 106 1.14 -2.25 7.79
N LEU A 107 2.07 -2.98 7.15
CA LEU A 107 3.24 -3.56 7.82
C LEU A 107 4.09 -2.52 8.56
N GLN A 108 4.08 -1.26 8.13
CA GLN A 108 4.77 -0.16 8.82
C GLN A 108 4.08 0.24 10.13
N GLY A 109 2.81 -0.14 10.32
CA GLY A 109 1.98 0.37 11.40
C GLY A 109 2.55 0.14 12.79
N GLY A 110 3.14 -1.04 13.07
CA GLY A 110 3.81 -1.33 14.33
C GLY A 110 5.04 -0.45 14.53
N PHE A 111 5.94 -0.44 13.55
CA PHE A 111 7.16 0.38 13.58
C PHE A 111 6.87 1.88 13.71
N VAL A 112 5.85 2.38 13.02
CA VAL A 112 5.43 3.79 13.12
C VAL A 112 4.84 4.07 14.50
N SER A 113 3.96 3.19 15.01
CA SER A 113 3.35 3.34 16.33
C SER A 113 4.39 3.43 17.45
N ASP A 114 5.44 2.59 17.39
CA ASP A 114 6.52 2.57 18.39
C ASP A 114 7.39 3.84 18.40
N GLN A 115 7.32 4.65 17.34
CA GLN A 115 8.02 5.94 17.25
C GLN A 115 7.17 7.12 17.73
N LEU A 116 5.86 6.94 17.91
CA LEU A 116 4.98 8.03 18.29
C LEU A 116 5.18 8.39 19.78
N PRO A 117 5.07 9.69 20.13
CA PRO A 117 5.02 10.10 21.52
C PRO A 117 3.88 9.42 22.29
N GLU A 118 4.03 9.30 23.61
CA GLU A 118 3.01 8.72 24.49
C GLU A 118 1.64 9.37 24.29
N GLY A 119 0.60 8.55 24.21
CA GLY A 119 -0.79 8.98 23.97
C GLY A 119 -1.14 9.31 22.53
N LYS A 120 -0.16 9.23 21.61
CA LYS A 120 -0.44 9.37 20.18
C LYS A 120 -0.80 8.03 19.56
N ILE A 121 -1.70 8.06 18.59
CA ILE A 121 -2.23 6.88 17.91
C ILE A 121 -1.98 6.93 16.39
N LEU A 122 -2.16 5.80 15.73
CA LEU A 122 -2.02 5.69 14.29
C LEU A 122 -3.35 6.04 13.59
N GLY A 123 -3.30 6.91 12.59
CA GLY A 123 -4.38 7.13 11.63
C GLY A 123 -4.18 6.23 10.40
N ILE A 124 -5.23 5.56 9.94
CA ILE A 124 -5.22 4.78 8.69
C ILE A 124 -6.23 5.37 7.72
N LEU A 125 -5.78 5.73 6.50
CA LEU A 125 -6.67 5.99 5.38
C LEU A 125 -6.70 4.77 4.45
N THR A 126 -7.90 4.33 4.12
CA THR A 126 -8.13 3.14 3.30
C THR A 126 -9.17 3.42 2.21
N ALA A 127 -9.22 2.59 1.19
CA ALA A 127 -10.25 2.69 0.17
C ALA A 127 -11.66 2.43 0.77
N ASN A 128 -11.78 1.42 1.65
CA ASN A 128 -13.04 1.05 2.29
C ASN A 128 -12.82 0.66 3.76
N SER A 129 -13.21 1.53 4.69
CA SER A 129 -13.01 1.28 6.13
C SER A 129 -13.94 0.19 6.69
N GLU A 130 -15.09 -0.06 6.07
CA GLU A 130 -16.03 -1.10 6.50
C GLU A 130 -15.53 -2.51 6.13
N LYS A 131 -14.71 -2.61 5.09
CA LYS A 131 -14.14 -3.87 4.61
C LYS A 131 -12.75 -4.15 5.18
N LEU A 132 -12.06 -3.16 5.74
CA LEU A 132 -10.77 -3.34 6.40
C LEU A 132 -10.97 -3.87 7.81
N THR A 133 -10.88 -5.19 7.97
CA THR A 133 -11.26 -5.92 9.19
C THR A 133 -10.05 -6.28 10.07
N GLU A 134 -10.31 -6.76 11.28
CA GLU A 134 -9.32 -7.31 12.21
C GLU A 134 -8.40 -8.37 11.59
N ARG A 135 -8.86 -9.10 10.58
CA ARG A 135 -8.05 -10.09 9.88
C ARG A 135 -6.89 -9.44 9.12
N HIS A 136 -7.13 -8.29 8.49
CA HIS A 136 -6.08 -7.52 7.81
C HIS A 136 -5.02 -7.06 8.83
N PHE A 137 -5.46 -6.53 9.97
CA PHE A 137 -4.55 -6.06 11.02
C PHE A 137 -3.74 -7.20 11.65
N LYS A 138 -4.36 -8.37 11.89
CA LYS A 138 -3.67 -9.58 12.37
C LYS A 138 -2.66 -10.12 11.35
N GLY A 139 -2.98 -10.05 10.06
CA GLY A 139 -2.08 -10.47 8.99
C GLY A 139 -0.74 -9.77 9.05
N VAL A 140 -0.74 -8.48 9.35
CA VAL A 140 0.45 -7.61 9.43
C VAL A 140 0.90 -7.29 10.87
N GLY A 141 0.27 -7.88 11.89
CA GLY A 141 0.70 -7.77 13.29
C GLY A 141 0.40 -6.44 13.99
N ILE A 142 -0.61 -5.71 13.53
CA ILE A 142 -1.03 -4.43 14.13
C ILE A 142 -2.43 -4.47 14.76
N ASP A 143 -2.96 -5.66 15.03
CA ASP A 143 -4.26 -5.85 15.68
C ASP A 143 -4.32 -5.18 17.06
N ARG A 144 -3.21 -5.13 17.80
CA ARG A 144 -3.10 -4.50 19.12
C ARG A 144 -2.62 -3.03 19.09
N VAL A 145 -2.23 -2.52 17.93
CA VAL A 145 -1.86 -1.11 17.78
C VAL A 145 -3.10 -0.23 17.90
N GLU A 146 -3.02 0.80 18.74
CA GLU A 146 -4.09 1.79 18.86
C GLU A 146 -4.18 2.63 17.59
N LYS A 147 -5.36 2.64 16.97
CA LYS A 147 -5.55 3.23 15.65
C LYS A 147 -6.98 3.67 15.40
N VAL A 148 -7.13 4.63 14.48
CA VAL A 148 -8.41 4.98 13.87
C VAL A 148 -8.35 4.74 12.38
N VAL A 149 -9.48 4.37 11.77
CA VAL A 149 -9.55 4.00 10.36
C VAL A 149 -10.61 4.84 9.67
N TYR A 150 -10.22 5.52 8.59
CA TYR A 150 -11.11 6.34 7.76
C TYR A 150 -11.06 5.83 6.32
N GLY A 151 -12.23 5.71 5.69
CA GLY A 151 -12.38 5.19 4.33
C GLY A 151 -12.78 6.26 3.33
N MET A 152 -12.60 5.94 2.06
CA MET A 152 -12.95 6.81 0.93
C MET A 152 -14.30 6.42 0.30
N GLN A 153 -15.14 5.62 0.98
CA GLN A 153 -16.43 5.20 0.45
C GLN A 153 -17.30 6.42 0.05
N GLY A 154 -17.94 6.32 -1.11
CA GLY A 154 -18.83 7.36 -1.64
C GLY A 154 -18.13 8.56 -2.26
N THR A 155 -16.80 8.54 -2.39
CA THR A 155 -16.00 9.60 -3.02
C THR A 155 -15.70 9.28 -4.49
N HIS A 156 -15.24 10.30 -5.23
CA HIS A 156 -14.70 10.11 -6.58
C HIS A 156 -13.48 9.20 -6.59
N PHE A 157 -12.59 9.33 -5.58
CA PHE A 157 -11.45 8.40 -5.41
C PHE A 157 -11.93 6.94 -5.38
N TYR A 158 -12.93 6.62 -4.58
CA TYR A 158 -13.49 5.27 -4.48
C TYR A 158 -14.03 4.79 -5.84
N HIS A 159 -14.83 5.64 -6.51
CA HIS A 159 -15.40 5.35 -7.81
C HIS A 159 -14.35 5.02 -8.87
N ILE A 160 -13.22 5.72 -8.87
CA ILE A 160 -12.12 5.43 -9.80
C ILE A 160 -11.41 4.14 -9.44
N PHE A 161 -10.92 4.00 -8.21
CA PHE A 161 -9.94 2.97 -7.87
C PHE A 161 -10.57 1.65 -7.42
N VAL A 162 -11.75 1.66 -6.82
CA VAL A 162 -12.46 0.44 -6.39
C VAL A 162 -13.45 -0.02 -7.46
N ASP A 163 -14.28 0.88 -7.98
CA ASP A 163 -15.24 0.55 -9.05
C ASP A 163 -14.58 0.43 -10.44
N ASN A 164 -13.27 0.72 -10.52
CA ASN A 164 -12.42 0.55 -11.70
C ASN A 164 -12.84 1.41 -12.91
N ASN A 165 -13.04 2.71 -12.69
CA ASN A 165 -13.37 3.68 -13.73
C ASN A 165 -12.13 4.42 -14.25
N THR A 166 -12.23 4.98 -15.47
CA THR A 166 -11.11 5.64 -16.16
C THR A 166 -11.11 7.16 -16.04
N ASP A 167 -12.18 7.75 -15.53
CA ASP A 167 -12.54 9.18 -15.62
C ASP A 167 -12.00 9.97 -14.42
N LEU A 168 -10.71 9.80 -14.16
CA LEU A 168 -10.04 10.39 -13.01
C LEU A 168 -9.95 11.91 -13.10
N ASN A 169 -10.58 12.59 -12.14
CA ASN A 169 -10.31 13.98 -11.79
C ASN A 169 -9.33 14.01 -10.62
N PHE A 170 -8.07 14.32 -10.90
CA PHE A 170 -7.00 14.30 -9.90
C PHE A 170 -7.22 15.31 -8.77
N GLU A 171 -7.63 16.53 -9.12
CA GLU A 171 -7.83 17.61 -8.16
C GLU A 171 -8.99 17.28 -7.20
N LEU A 172 -10.06 16.68 -7.71
CA LEU A 172 -11.18 16.24 -6.88
C LEU A 172 -10.76 15.12 -5.92
N ALA A 173 -10.10 14.08 -6.45
CA ALA A 173 -9.62 12.97 -5.63
C ALA A 173 -8.62 13.45 -4.55
N GLN A 174 -7.73 14.40 -4.89
CA GLN A 174 -6.80 15.01 -3.93
C GLN A 174 -7.54 15.78 -2.84
N GLN A 175 -8.53 16.58 -3.20
CA GLN A 175 -9.32 17.33 -2.21
C GLN A 175 -10.06 16.39 -1.27
N GLU A 176 -10.69 15.33 -1.78
CA GLU A 176 -11.37 14.31 -0.96
C GLU A 176 -10.42 13.62 0.01
N MET A 177 -9.18 13.28 -0.42
CA MET A 177 -8.14 12.71 0.45
C MET A 177 -7.75 13.67 1.57
N VAL A 178 -7.54 14.94 1.24
CA VAL A 178 -7.22 16.00 2.21
C VAL A 178 -8.36 16.20 3.20
N ASP A 179 -9.59 16.27 2.73
CA ASP A 179 -10.77 16.48 3.58
C ASP A 179 -10.97 15.31 4.55
N GLN A 180 -10.78 14.07 4.08
CA GLN A 180 -10.90 12.90 4.93
C GLN A 180 -9.78 12.83 5.99
N ALA A 181 -8.57 13.22 5.64
CA ALA A 181 -7.45 13.30 6.58
C ALA A 181 -7.66 14.40 7.62
N LYS A 182 -8.12 15.59 7.22
CA LYS A 182 -8.48 16.68 8.14
C LYS A 182 -9.60 16.30 9.09
N LYS A 183 -10.63 15.60 8.58
CA LYS A 183 -11.72 15.07 9.39
C LYS A 183 -11.19 14.12 10.45
N MET A 184 -10.33 13.17 10.06
CA MET A 184 -9.70 12.24 10.99
C MET A 184 -8.96 12.98 12.11
N VAL A 185 -8.11 13.96 11.79
CA VAL A 185 -7.31 14.71 12.78
C VAL A 185 -8.19 15.61 13.66
N ALA A 186 -9.28 16.16 13.13
CA ALA A 186 -10.22 16.96 13.90
C ALA A 186 -11.00 16.12 14.91
N GLU A 187 -11.45 14.95 14.54
CA GLU A 187 -12.19 14.00 15.40
C GLU A 187 -11.26 13.26 16.38
N HIS A 188 -9.97 13.07 16.01
CA HIS A 188 -8.95 12.40 16.80
C HIS A 188 -7.66 13.23 16.89
N PRO A 189 -7.59 14.27 17.74
CA PRO A 189 -6.42 15.16 17.84
C PRO A 189 -5.14 14.47 18.36
N ASN A 190 -5.27 13.25 18.86
CA ASN A 190 -4.18 12.40 19.27
C ASN A 190 -3.58 11.54 18.13
N VAL A 191 -4.09 11.62 16.91
CA VAL A 191 -3.40 11.01 15.75
C VAL A 191 -2.02 11.65 15.61
N GLY A 192 -0.97 10.82 15.52
CA GLY A 192 0.42 11.25 15.43
C GLY A 192 1.08 10.98 14.09
N ALA A 193 0.54 10.05 13.31
CA ALA A 193 0.99 9.72 11.96
C ALA A 193 -0.16 9.12 11.16
N ILE A 194 -0.07 9.17 9.84
CA ILE A 194 -1.06 8.59 8.93
C ILE A 194 -0.40 7.50 8.07
N VAL A 195 -1.05 6.35 7.95
CA VAL A 195 -0.68 5.29 7.00
C VAL A 195 -1.76 5.17 5.93
N PHE A 196 -1.37 5.30 4.68
CA PHE A 196 -2.22 5.00 3.53
C PHE A 196 -2.21 3.49 3.26
N GLU A 197 -3.33 2.83 3.49
CA GLU A 197 -3.44 1.40 3.21
C GLU A 197 -3.46 1.14 1.70
N CYS A 198 -4.24 1.93 0.96
CA CYS A 198 -4.44 1.75 -0.48
C CYS A 198 -3.22 2.20 -1.29
N THR A 199 -2.77 1.34 -2.20
CA THR A 199 -1.58 1.57 -3.03
C THR A 199 -1.79 2.59 -4.17
N ASN A 200 -2.99 3.11 -4.32
CA ASN A 200 -3.33 4.19 -5.26
C ASN A 200 -3.33 5.59 -4.59
N MET A 201 -3.14 5.65 -3.26
CA MET A 201 -3.14 6.90 -2.49
C MET A 201 -1.81 7.70 -2.52
N PRO A 202 -0.63 7.12 -2.75
CA PRO A 202 0.63 7.85 -2.65
C PRO A 202 0.74 9.12 -3.52
N PRO A 203 0.10 9.24 -4.69
CA PRO A 203 0.10 10.50 -5.45
C PRO A 203 -0.42 11.72 -4.66
N TYR A 204 -1.23 11.48 -3.62
CA TYR A 204 -1.87 12.51 -2.79
C TYR A 204 -1.17 12.71 -1.44
N ALA A 205 -0.13 11.92 -1.13
CA ALA A 205 0.51 11.89 0.19
C ALA A 205 1.07 13.25 0.61
N LYS A 206 1.69 13.98 -0.32
CA LYS A 206 2.24 15.30 -0.05
C LYS A 206 1.16 16.29 0.34
N ALA A 207 0.04 16.34 -0.37
CA ALA A 207 -1.08 17.25 -0.07
C ALA A 207 -1.70 16.95 1.31
N VAL A 208 -1.84 15.67 1.66
CA VAL A 208 -2.33 15.26 2.99
C VAL A 208 -1.33 15.64 4.08
N GLN A 209 -0.03 15.42 3.87
CA GLN A 209 1.01 15.80 4.81
C GLN A 209 1.02 17.33 5.07
N GLU A 210 0.97 18.13 4.02
CA GLU A 210 0.92 19.59 4.12
C GLU A 210 -0.35 20.09 4.83
N ALA A 211 -1.49 19.42 4.57
CA ALA A 211 -2.76 19.82 5.15
C ALA A 211 -2.95 19.44 6.63
N THR A 212 -2.28 18.38 7.08
CA THR A 212 -2.41 17.85 8.45
C THR A 212 -1.19 18.16 9.33
N GLY A 213 -0.03 18.44 8.73
CA GLY A 213 1.26 18.58 9.43
C GLY A 213 1.80 17.26 9.98
N LEU A 214 1.18 16.10 9.65
CA LEU A 214 1.57 14.79 10.15
C LEU A 214 2.41 14.01 9.14
N PRO A 215 3.33 13.14 9.61
CA PRO A 215 4.00 12.20 8.72
C PRO A 215 2.99 11.27 8.04
N VAL A 216 3.20 11.05 6.74
CA VAL A 216 2.39 10.12 5.94
C VAL A 216 3.27 8.98 5.44
N TYR A 217 2.85 7.77 5.73
CA TYR A 217 3.50 6.52 5.31
C TYR A 217 2.61 5.78 4.32
N ASP A 218 3.20 5.19 3.31
CA ASP A 218 2.49 4.48 2.25
C ASP A 218 3.34 3.34 1.67
N ILE A 219 2.87 2.72 0.60
CA ILE A 219 3.59 1.61 -0.02
C ILE A 219 4.92 2.06 -0.65
N THR A 220 5.04 3.33 -1.05
CA THR A 220 6.28 3.84 -1.65
C THR A 220 7.37 4.04 -0.57
N THR A 221 7.01 4.51 0.62
CA THR A 221 7.93 4.61 1.76
C THR A 221 8.43 3.24 2.18
N LEU A 222 7.54 2.24 2.24
CA LEU A 222 7.91 0.86 2.57
C LEU A 222 8.80 0.22 1.50
N ALA A 223 8.45 0.38 0.22
CA ALA A 223 9.22 -0.18 -0.88
C ALA A 223 10.64 0.41 -0.96
N ASN A 224 10.79 1.72 -0.73
CA ASN A 224 12.12 2.36 -0.64
C ASN A 224 12.93 1.78 0.53
N TYR A 225 12.34 1.65 1.72
CA TYR A 225 13.00 1.07 2.90
C TYR A 225 13.47 -0.38 2.63
N VAL A 226 12.60 -1.23 2.08
CA VAL A 226 12.94 -2.62 1.74
C VAL A 226 14.02 -2.67 0.68
N MET A 227 13.92 -1.83 -0.37
CA MET A 227 14.90 -1.80 -1.46
C MET A 227 16.28 -1.34 -0.99
N GLU A 228 16.36 -0.33 -0.13
CA GLU A 228 17.64 0.12 0.47
C GLU A 228 18.26 -0.95 1.38
N SER A 229 17.44 -1.76 2.02
CA SER A 229 17.90 -2.88 2.85
C SER A 229 18.42 -4.05 2.01
N ALA A 230 17.75 -4.36 0.89
CA ALA A 230 18.10 -5.44 -0.02
C ALA A 230 19.33 -5.12 -0.91
N ASN A 231 19.57 -3.84 -1.19
CA ASN A 231 20.64 -3.37 -2.10
C ASN A 231 21.53 -2.34 -1.39
N ARG A 232 22.31 -2.80 -0.40
CA ARG A 232 23.20 -1.91 0.38
C ARG A 232 24.29 -1.29 -0.49
N LYS A 233 24.51 0.01 -0.29
CA LYS A 233 25.59 0.76 -0.92
C LYS A 233 26.89 0.57 -0.10
N LEU A 234 28.03 0.61 -0.78
CA LEU A 234 29.32 0.83 -0.13
C LEU A 234 29.41 2.32 0.28
N PHE A 235 29.92 2.57 1.48
CA PHE A 235 30.17 3.91 2.00
C PHE A 235 31.64 4.26 1.86
#